data_cdaeadcfb7c02d593f759b03be4ed698
#
_entry.id   cdaeadcfb7c02d593f759b03be4ed698
#
_cell.length_a   1.000
_cell.length_b   1.000
_cell.length_c   1.000
_cell.angle_alpha   90.00
_cell.angle_beta   90.00
_cell.angle_gamma   90.00
#
_symmetry.space_group_name_H-M   'P 1'
#
loop_
_entity.id
_entity.type
_entity.pdbx_description
1 polymer ?
#
loop_
_entity_poly.entity_id
_entity_poly.type
_entity_poly.pdbx_seq_one_letter_code
_entity_poly.pdbx_strand_id
1 'polypeptide(L)'
;MAVEKQKLQPAAGEKFDPSEIRKALSELLALKEGVGSNPQIQEKKAALKAAVERGIKQDPKSVIKLLFGFEQRIDKQGTLSMGPYITDEVTSFIQRDPELAIALLDQVPNEEGRRILVNSIGSTWAGSDLKAALGWANQQTDSNIKNEILVGVISCWGKTDFKAALAYVQSLPPGASQDGLVSLAFSQAAFKANSVQGAIAMMQSLPEGRTKDLAASGISNSMSQAPTMAEPQAAMDIATGIGDSEMRINAQANVLLRWFERDRVAAMQCMQSLPVGPTRDLASMYIARDLSMRKIEDLPAAVNMASGIGDTKMRTDTLKIAVRFWYRNDPAAAIQWMQTLPVGPSKDSAVSGISLGKSYSDPQAGMNMASEIADSDIRTEAQKNVVEEWSWRDPAAATQWINRSSLPEDVKAQLLAKAQPLPKNPLPLPIIVPPSLKEKSGN
;
A
#
# COMPACT_ATOMS: atom_id res chain seq x y z
N MET A 1 26.22 40.65 10.64
CA MET A 1 25.86 40.60 9.21
C MET A 1 24.67 39.70 9.06
N ALA A 2 23.49 40.31 8.85
CA ALA A 2 22.23 39.59 8.69
C ALA A 2 22.14 39.13 7.23
N VAL A 3 21.99 37.83 7.03
CA VAL A 3 21.68 37.27 5.70
C VAL A 3 20.19 37.40 5.49
N GLU A 4 19.84 38.33 4.63
CA GLU A 4 18.51 38.65 4.16
C GLU A 4 17.93 37.42 3.45
N LYS A 5 16.90 36.81 4.03
CA LYS A 5 16.06 35.78 3.37
C LYS A 5 15.28 36.49 2.26
N GLN A 6 15.79 36.44 1.04
CA GLN A 6 15.01 36.77 -0.15
C GLN A 6 13.81 35.83 -0.24
N LYS A 7 12.64 36.32 0.12
CA LYS A 7 11.35 35.77 -0.27
C LYS A 7 11.27 35.91 -1.79
N LEU A 8 11.42 34.80 -2.50
CA LEU A 8 10.99 34.70 -3.90
C LEU A 8 9.48 34.98 -3.95
N GLN A 9 9.12 36.24 -4.24
CA GLN A 9 7.75 36.55 -4.64
C GLN A 9 7.57 35.99 -6.07
N PRO A 10 6.51 35.19 -6.33
CA PRO A 10 6.23 34.74 -7.69
C PRO A 10 5.87 35.96 -8.55
N ALA A 11 6.48 36.06 -9.73
CA ALA A 11 6.15 37.04 -10.72
C ALA A 11 4.64 37.00 -11.03
N ALA A 12 3.97 38.11 -10.88
CA ALA A 12 2.55 38.25 -11.19
C ALA A 12 2.38 38.11 -12.71
N GLY A 13 1.80 36.98 -13.19
CA GLY A 13 1.34 36.85 -14.56
C GLY A 13 1.64 35.53 -15.31
N GLU A 14 2.41 34.60 -14.78
CA GLU A 14 2.60 33.33 -15.47
C GLU A 14 1.34 32.46 -15.39
N LYS A 15 0.80 32.07 -16.56
CA LYS A 15 -0.27 31.08 -16.65
C LYS A 15 0.25 29.72 -16.17
N PHE A 16 -0.56 29.04 -15.38
CA PHE A 16 -0.28 27.67 -15.00
C PHE A 16 -0.26 26.74 -16.22
N ASP A 17 0.83 26.01 -16.39
CA ASP A 17 0.95 24.95 -17.39
C ASP A 17 0.99 23.58 -16.68
N PRO A 18 -0.03 22.72 -16.88
CA PRO A 18 -0.03 21.35 -16.35
C PRO A 18 1.20 20.50 -16.71
N SER A 19 1.90 20.85 -17.79
CA SER A 19 3.13 20.14 -18.21
C SER A 19 4.27 20.31 -17.21
N GLU A 20 4.31 21.40 -16.45
CA GLU A 20 5.32 21.65 -15.42
C GLU A 20 5.24 20.63 -14.28
N ILE A 21 4.02 20.31 -13.81
CA ILE A 21 3.82 19.27 -12.81
C ILE A 21 4.24 17.90 -13.35
N ARG A 22 3.84 17.56 -14.59
CA ARG A 22 4.23 16.29 -15.21
C ARG A 22 5.74 16.16 -15.33
N LYS A 23 6.41 17.23 -15.77
CA LYS A 23 7.87 17.28 -15.91
C LYS A 23 8.54 17.09 -14.55
N ALA A 24 8.15 17.85 -13.54
CA ALA A 24 8.73 17.76 -12.20
C ALA A 24 8.54 16.37 -11.57
N LEU A 25 7.35 15.77 -11.72
CA LEU A 25 7.08 14.41 -11.27
C LEU A 25 7.94 13.37 -12.00
N SER A 26 8.06 13.48 -13.34
CA SER A 26 8.88 12.56 -14.15
C SER A 26 10.36 12.66 -13.79
N GLU A 27 10.86 13.88 -13.53
CA GLU A 27 12.24 14.11 -13.12
C GLU A 27 12.53 13.56 -11.72
N LEU A 28 11.60 13.74 -10.76
CA LEU A 28 11.71 13.16 -9.41
C LEU A 28 11.71 11.62 -9.44
N LEU A 29 10.86 11.02 -10.28
CA LEU A 29 10.81 9.55 -10.46
C LEU A 29 12.04 9.00 -11.17
N ALA A 30 12.71 9.79 -12.01
CA ALA A 30 13.94 9.40 -12.69
C ALA A 30 15.17 9.45 -11.77
N LEU A 31 15.13 10.27 -10.73
CA LEU A 31 16.16 10.30 -9.70
C LEU A 31 15.95 9.06 -8.82
N LYS A 32 16.75 8.00 -9.07
CA LYS A 32 16.76 6.80 -8.21
C LYS A 32 16.91 7.26 -6.75
N GLU A 33 16.09 6.72 -5.87
CA GLU A 33 16.17 6.95 -4.44
C GLU A 33 17.58 6.65 -3.91
N GLY A 34 18.39 7.69 -3.79
CA GLY A 34 19.57 7.71 -2.95
C GLY A 34 19.11 8.27 -1.60
N VAL A 35 19.15 7.44 -0.57
CA VAL A 35 18.94 7.88 0.81
C VAL A 35 19.99 8.97 1.10
N GLY A 36 19.52 10.20 1.35
CA GLY A 36 20.36 11.33 1.71
C GLY A 36 19.93 12.64 1.05
N SER A 37 20.36 13.75 1.59
CA SER A 37 20.11 15.11 1.11
C SER A 37 20.76 15.39 -0.25
N ASN A 38 20.26 14.73 -1.31
CA ASN A 38 20.70 15.05 -2.67
C ASN A 38 20.15 16.44 -3.05
N PRO A 39 21.01 17.45 -3.29
CA PRO A 39 20.58 18.81 -3.65
C PRO A 39 19.64 18.85 -4.87
N GLN A 40 19.84 17.96 -5.84
CA GLN A 40 18.98 17.86 -7.02
C GLN A 40 17.54 17.42 -6.67
N ILE A 41 17.37 16.52 -5.71
CA ILE A 41 16.05 16.10 -5.24
C ILE A 41 15.36 17.29 -4.56
N GLN A 42 16.06 18.07 -3.75
CA GLN A 42 15.48 19.24 -3.07
C GLN A 42 15.09 20.32 -4.06
N GLU A 43 15.89 20.56 -5.09
CA GLU A 43 15.55 21.51 -6.17
C GLU A 43 14.29 21.07 -6.93
N LYS A 44 14.17 19.80 -7.31
CA LYS A 44 13.01 19.27 -8.03
C LYS A 44 11.75 19.28 -7.17
N LYS A 45 11.88 19.00 -5.87
CA LYS A 45 10.79 19.15 -4.90
C LYS A 45 10.30 20.60 -4.82
N ALA A 46 11.21 21.56 -4.75
CA ALA A 46 10.86 22.97 -4.71
C ALA A 46 10.14 23.41 -6.00
N ALA A 47 10.61 22.94 -7.15
CA ALA A 47 9.96 23.21 -8.45
C ALA A 47 8.54 22.62 -8.51
N LEU A 48 8.35 21.36 -8.08
CA LEU A 48 7.03 20.73 -8.01
C LEU A 48 6.11 21.50 -7.08
N LYS A 49 6.58 21.84 -5.89
CA LYS A 49 5.82 22.63 -4.92
C LYS A 49 5.34 23.97 -5.52
N ALA A 50 6.23 24.72 -6.15
CA ALA A 50 5.89 25.99 -6.77
C ALA A 50 4.87 25.83 -7.91
N ALA A 51 5.00 24.78 -8.75
CA ALA A 51 4.04 24.48 -9.81
C ALA A 51 2.66 24.09 -9.25
N VAL A 52 2.62 23.27 -8.19
CA VAL A 52 1.37 22.88 -7.52
C VAL A 52 0.71 24.07 -6.86
N GLU A 53 1.45 24.94 -6.16
CA GLU A 53 0.89 26.15 -5.54
C GLU A 53 0.30 27.13 -6.56
N ARG A 54 0.94 27.29 -7.74
CA ARG A 54 0.38 28.10 -8.84
C ARG A 54 -0.87 27.46 -9.40
N GLY A 55 -0.80 26.17 -9.69
CA GLY A 55 -1.88 25.40 -10.30
C GLY A 55 -3.13 25.35 -9.42
N ILE A 56 -2.99 25.14 -8.12
CA ILE A 56 -4.12 25.11 -7.18
C ILE A 56 -4.89 26.45 -7.16
N LYS A 57 -4.20 27.57 -7.41
CA LYS A 57 -4.86 28.89 -7.46
C LYS A 57 -5.58 29.13 -8.78
N GLN A 58 -5.12 28.56 -9.88
CA GLN A 58 -5.61 28.83 -11.24
C GLN A 58 -6.51 27.72 -11.79
N ASP A 59 -6.13 26.45 -11.58
CA ASP A 59 -6.84 25.27 -12.04
C ASP A 59 -6.63 24.07 -11.08
N PRO A 60 -7.27 24.09 -9.90
CA PRO A 60 -7.15 23.02 -8.91
C PRO A 60 -7.60 21.66 -9.46
N LYS A 61 -8.55 21.63 -10.41
CA LYS A 61 -9.04 20.42 -11.04
C LYS A 61 -7.93 19.68 -11.81
N SER A 62 -7.18 20.39 -12.64
CA SER A 62 -6.07 19.80 -13.39
C SER A 62 -4.94 19.35 -12.46
N VAL A 63 -4.67 20.09 -11.39
CA VAL A 63 -3.65 19.71 -10.39
C VAL A 63 -4.02 18.40 -9.70
N ILE A 64 -5.22 18.28 -9.15
CA ILE A 64 -5.68 17.06 -8.47
C ILE A 64 -5.70 15.88 -9.43
N LYS A 65 -6.20 16.08 -10.66
CA LYS A 65 -6.18 15.03 -11.69
C LYS A 65 -4.76 14.58 -12.02
N LEU A 66 -3.80 15.49 -12.05
CA LEU A 66 -2.39 15.16 -12.32
C LEU A 66 -1.72 14.48 -11.14
N LEU A 67 -1.90 14.97 -9.92
CA LEU A 67 -1.25 14.43 -8.72
C LEU A 67 -1.77 13.03 -8.37
N PHE A 68 -3.07 12.79 -8.49
CA PHE A 68 -3.71 11.51 -8.14
C PHE A 68 -4.02 10.63 -9.35
N GLY A 69 -4.02 11.19 -10.55
CA GLY A 69 -4.20 10.47 -11.82
C GLY A 69 -2.91 10.16 -12.53
N PHE A 70 -1.78 10.61 -12.02
CA PHE A 70 -0.50 10.11 -12.46
C PHE A 70 -0.57 8.60 -12.26
N GLU A 71 -0.64 7.85 -13.37
CA GLU A 71 -0.62 6.40 -13.33
C GLU A 71 0.50 6.02 -12.39
N GLN A 72 0.11 5.39 -11.30
CA GLN A 72 1.01 4.84 -10.34
C GLN A 72 1.96 3.98 -11.16
N ARG A 73 3.10 4.53 -11.54
CA ARG A 73 4.15 3.68 -12.06
C ARG A 73 4.50 2.80 -10.88
N ILE A 74 3.92 1.61 -10.92
CA ILE A 74 4.52 0.48 -10.26
C ILE A 74 5.98 0.61 -10.65
N ASP A 75 6.82 1.03 -9.70
CA ASP A 75 8.26 1.08 -9.95
C ASP A 75 8.69 -0.30 -10.47
N LYS A 76 9.90 -0.42 -10.99
CA LYS A 76 10.40 -1.72 -11.45
C LYS A 76 10.31 -2.83 -10.39
N GLN A 77 9.93 -2.46 -9.17
CA GLN A 77 9.82 -3.29 -7.98
C GLN A 77 8.37 -3.62 -7.59
N GLY A 78 7.37 -3.07 -8.28
CA GLY A 78 5.95 -3.34 -7.98
C GLY A 78 5.39 -2.56 -6.81
N THR A 79 6.11 -1.55 -6.31
CA THR A 79 5.68 -0.71 -5.20
C THR A 79 4.92 0.51 -5.72
N LEU A 80 3.68 0.65 -5.27
CA LEU A 80 2.89 1.85 -5.40
C LEU A 80 3.48 2.93 -4.47
N SER A 81 4.44 3.69 -4.94
CA SER A 81 4.97 4.82 -4.20
C SER A 81 4.34 6.11 -4.71
N MET A 82 3.30 6.55 -4.03
CA MET A 82 3.07 7.99 -3.92
C MET A 82 4.15 8.51 -2.96
N GLY A 83 5.24 9.03 -3.52
CA GLY A 83 6.36 9.52 -2.74
C GLY A 83 5.93 10.60 -1.73
N PRO A 84 6.67 10.80 -0.63
CA PRO A 84 6.40 11.82 0.39
C PRO A 84 6.32 13.25 -0.15
N TYR A 85 6.58 13.45 -1.41
CA TYR A 85 6.61 14.76 -2.09
C TYR A 85 5.24 15.33 -2.44
N ILE A 86 4.24 14.49 -2.61
CA ILE A 86 2.88 14.92 -2.97
C ILE A 86 2.08 15.30 -1.73
N THR A 87 2.42 14.73 -0.58
CA THR A 87 1.64 14.84 0.66
C THR A 87 1.60 16.27 1.22
N ASP A 88 2.70 17.01 1.18
CA ASP A 88 2.77 18.36 1.75
C ASP A 88 1.92 19.38 0.97
N GLU A 89 1.92 19.30 -0.36
CA GLU A 89 1.16 20.21 -1.22
C GLU A 89 -0.34 19.94 -1.14
N VAL A 90 -0.72 18.66 -1.09
CA VAL A 90 -2.12 18.25 -0.91
C VAL A 90 -2.62 18.64 0.47
N THR A 91 -1.83 18.41 1.50
CA THR A 91 -2.17 18.82 2.88
C THR A 91 -2.37 20.33 2.97
N SER A 92 -1.47 21.13 2.40
CA SER A 92 -1.59 22.60 2.38
C SER A 92 -2.82 23.08 1.61
N PHE A 93 -3.20 22.38 0.54
CA PHE A 93 -4.43 22.67 -0.21
C PHE A 93 -5.67 22.35 0.61
N ILE A 94 -5.74 21.12 1.20
CA ILE A 94 -6.86 20.69 2.02
C ILE A 94 -7.05 21.60 3.24
N GLN A 95 -5.96 22.02 3.90
CA GLN A 95 -6.03 22.94 5.05
C GLN A 95 -6.67 24.27 4.67
N ARG A 96 -6.41 24.75 3.47
CA ARG A 96 -6.93 26.02 2.99
C ARG A 96 -8.37 25.96 2.55
N ASP A 97 -8.78 24.87 1.89
CA ASP A 97 -10.11 24.70 1.33
C ASP A 97 -10.52 23.21 1.27
N PRO A 98 -10.93 22.63 2.41
CA PRO A 98 -11.34 21.21 2.46
C PRO A 98 -12.59 20.94 1.63
N GLU A 99 -13.49 21.92 1.52
CA GLU A 99 -14.73 21.77 0.75
C GLU A 99 -14.44 21.69 -0.75
N LEU A 100 -13.50 22.49 -1.25
CA LEU A 100 -13.06 22.37 -2.63
C LEU A 100 -12.35 21.04 -2.88
N ALA A 101 -11.54 20.55 -1.94
CA ALA A 101 -10.90 19.25 -2.05
C ALA A 101 -11.93 18.12 -2.18
N ILE A 102 -13.02 18.15 -1.41
CA ILE A 102 -14.15 17.21 -1.52
C ILE A 102 -14.81 17.31 -2.90
N ALA A 103 -15.07 18.50 -3.39
CA ALA A 103 -15.69 18.72 -4.70
C ALA A 103 -14.85 18.18 -5.87
N LEU A 104 -13.54 18.03 -5.66
CA LEU A 104 -12.61 17.52 -6.66
C LEU A 104 -12.39 16.00 -6.60
N LEU A 105 -12.96 15.28 -5.65
CA LEU A 105 -12.82 13.81 -5.52
C LEU A 105 -13.24 13.05 -6.78
N ASP A 106 -14.27 13.53 -7.50
CA ASP A 106 -14.71 12.94 -8.76
C ASP A 106 -13.73 13.11 -9.92
N GLN A 107 -12.72 13.96 -9.76
CA GLN A 107 -11.67 14.17 -10.76
C GLN A 107 -10.51 13.17 -10.60
N VAL A 108 -10.47 12.44 -9.49
CA VAL A 108 -9.43 11.42 -9.24
C VAL A 108 -9.78 10.15 -10.02
N PRO A 109 -8.95 9.75 -11.00
CA PRO A 109 -9.32 8.72 -11.96
C PRO A 109 -9.21 7.29 -11.44
N ASN A 110 -8.52 7.07 -10.31
CA ASN A 110 -8.33 5.75 -9.73
C ASN A 110 -8.83 5.68 -8.28
N GLU A 111 -9.29 4.52 -7.89
CA GLU A 111 -9.89 4.27 -6.57
C GLU A 111 -8.90 4.48 -5.43
N GLU A 112 -7.66 4.03 -5.60
CA GLU A 112 -6.62 4.16 -4.57
C GLU A 112 -6.25 5.62 -4.33
N GLY A 113 -6.05 6.41 -5.38
CA GLY A 113 -5.81 7.85 -5.26
C GLY A 113 -6.97 8.58 -4.58
N ARG A 114 -8.21 8.18 -4.91
CA ARG A 114 -9.41 8.71 -4.25
C ARG A 114 -9.43 8.36 -2.78
N ARG A 115 -9.17 7.11 -2.40
CA ARG A 115 -9.09 6.65 -1.01
C ARG A 115 -8.06 7.45 -0.22
N ILE A 116 -6.87 7.65 -0.79
CA ILE A 116 -5.81 8.44 -0.17
C ILE A 116 -6.26 9.89 0.03
N LEU A 117 -6.90 10.51 -0.97
CA LEU A 117 -7.38 11.88 -0.87
C LEU A 117 -8.49 12.02 0.17
N VAL A 118 -9.47 11.10 0.20
CA VAL A 118 -10.54 11.06 1.21
C VAL A 118 -9.96 11.00 2.62
N ASN A 119 -9.02 10.08 2.84
CA ASN A 119 -8.34 9.93 4.15
C ASN A 119 -7.57 11.21 4.53
N SER A 120 -6.85 11.81 3.57
CA SER A 120 -6.10 13.06 3.79
C SER A 120 -7.02 14.23 4.13
N ILE A 121 -8.18 14.33 3.46
CA ILE A 121 -9.20 15.35 3.76
C ILE A 121 -9.74 15.13 5.19
N GLY A 122 -10.14 13.90 5.53
CA GLY A 122 -10.65 13.56 6.86
C GLY A 122 -9.64 13.92 7.96
N SER A 123 -8.38 13.54 7.79
CA SER A 123 -7.32 13.82 8.76
C SER A 123 -7.01 15.31 8.91
N THR A 124 -6.86 16.01 7.79
CA THR A 124 -6.48 17.43 7.78
C THR A 124 -7.62 18.31 8.30
N TRP A 125 -8.84 18.00 7.87
CA TRP A 125 -10.03 18.75 8.31
C TRP A 125 -10.34 18.51 9.78
N ALA A 126 -10.18 17.28 10.28
CA ALA A 126 -10.32 17.00 11.71
C ALA A 126 -9.34 17.80 12.60
N GLY A 127 -8.16 18.14 12.07
CA GLY A 127 -7.18 18.97 12.76
C GLY A 127 -7.61 20.45 12.90
N SER A 128 -8.46 20.97 12.03
CA SER A 128 -8.96 22.34 12.03
C SER A 128 -10.41 22.45 12.53
N ASP A 129 -11.29 21.53 12.11
CA ASP A 129 -12.69 21.45 12.51
C ASP A 129 -13.17 20.01 12.57
N LEU A 130 -12.96 19.38 13.73
CA LEU A 130 -13.37 17.99 14.00
C LEU A 130 -14.88 17.78 13.80
N LYS A 131 -15.70 18.75 14.21
CA LYS A 131 -17.16 18.63 14.11
C LYS A 131 -17.61 18.60 12.66
N ALA A 132 -17.05 19.45 11.82
CA ALA A 132 -17.35 19.45 10.38
C ALA A 132 -16.87 18.17 9.70
N ALA A 133 -15.66 17.67 10.02
CA ALA A 133 -15.13 16.42 9.47
C ALA A 133 -16.00 15.21 9.84
N LEU A 134 -16.45 15.10 11.11
CA LEU A 134 -17.39 14.07 11.56
C LEU A 134 -18.76 14.22 10.89
N GLY A 135 -19.23 15.47 10.72
CA GLY A 135 -20.47 15.77 9.99
C GLY A 135 -20.41 15.23 8.56
N TRP A 136 -19.31 15.46 7.86
CA TRP A 136 -19.08 14.93 6.52
C TRP A 136 -19.10 13.38 6.50
N ALA A 137 -18.40 12.72 7.42
CA ALA A 137 -18.42 11.26 7.52
C ALA A 137 -19.85 10.72 7.74
N ASN A 138 -20.63 11.36 8.62
CA ASN A 138 -21.98 10.90 8.95
C ASN A 138 -23.02 11.17 7.86
N GLN A 139 -22.75 12.06 6.90
CA GLN A 139 -23.61 12.29 5.74
C GLN A 139 -23.45 11.19 4.67
N GLN A 140 -22.37 10.40 4.71
CA GLN A 140 -22.16 9.36 3.71
C GLN A 140 -23.11 8.19 3.92
N THR A 141 -23.76 7.76 2.84
CA THR A 141 -24.61 6.57 2.82
C THR A 141 -23.82 5.30 2.55
N ASP A 142 -22.69 5.41 1.83
CA ASP A 142 -21.77 4.30 1.61
C ASP A 142 -20.88 4.09 2.83
N SER A 143 -20.93 2.87 3.39
CA SER A 143 -20.21 2.51 4.60
C SER A 143 -18.67 2.49 4.40
N ASN A 144 -18.20 2.17 3.17
CA ASN A 144 -16.77 2.14 2.88
C ASN A 144 -16.22 3.56 2.83
N ILE A 145 -16.91 4.47 2.13
CA ILE A 145 -16.54 5.89 2.07
C ILE A 145 -16.56 6.50 3.46
N LYS A 146 -17.63 6.24 4.24
CA LYS A 146 -17.71 6.67 5.64
C LYS A 146 -16.52 6.19 6.45
N ASN A 147 -16.17 4.91 6.31
CA ASN A 147 -15.03 4.32 7.02
C ASN A 147 -13.70 4.98 6.62
N GLU A 148 -13.46 5.22 5.33
CA GLU A 148 -12.24 5.88 4.85
C GLU A 148 -12.10 7.31 5.40
N ILE A 149 -13.19 8.06 5.50
CA ILE A 149 -13.18 9.38 6.14
C ILE A 149 -12.86 9.25 7.62
N LEU A 150 -13.50 8.30 8.33
CA LEU A 150 -13.28 8.07 9.75
C LEU A 150 -11.84 7.63 10.04
N VAL A 151 -11.22 6.82 9.18
CA VAL A 151 -9.79 6.48 9.28
C VAL A 151 -8.94 7.75 9.29
N GLY A 152 -9.20 8.70 8.40
CA GLY A 152 -8.52 10.01 8.40
C GLY A 152 -8.77 10.79 9.68
N VAL A 153 -10.03 10.93 10.07
CA VAL A 153 -10.44 11.68 11.27
C VAL A 153 -9.77 11.09 12.53
N ILE A 154 -9.87 9.78 12.74
CA ILE A 154 -9.29 9.10 13.91
C ILE A 154 -7.76 9.15 13.89
N SER A 155 -7.13 9.15 12.72
CA SER A 155 -5.68 9.34 12.58
C SER A 155 -5.19 10.68 13.14
N CYS A 156 -5.98 11.73 13.02
CA CYS A 156 -5.69 13.04 13.61
C CYS A 156 -6.15 13.12 15.07
N TRP A 157 -7.40 12.79 15.32
CA TRP A 157 -8.03 12.94 16.64
C TRP A 157 -7.38 12.04 17.70
N GLY A 158 -7.01 10.80 17.36
CA GLY A 158 -6.31 9.90 18.26
C GLY A 158 -4.96 10.43 18.79
N LYS A 159 -4.32 11.34 18.05
CA LYS A 159 -3.07 12.01 18.49
C LYS A 159 -3.31 13.19 19.42
N THR A 160 -4.47 13.82 19.34
CA THR A 160 -4.80 15.07 20.06
C THR A 160 -5.63 14.82 21.31
N ASP A 161 -6.70 14.02 21.19
CA ASP A 161 -7.58 13.61 22.29
C ASP A 161 -8.00 12.15 22.10
N PHE A 162 -7.12 11.25 22.49
CA PHE A 162 -7.31 9.81 22.35
C PHE A 162 -8.57 9.31 23.09
N LYS A 163 -8.84 9.84 24.30
CA LYS A 163 -9.99 9.36 25.10
C LYS A 163 -11.31 9.66 24.40
N ALA A 164 -11.46 10.86 23.89
CA ALA A 164 -12.66 11.25 23.16
C ALA A 164 -12.77 10.50 21.82
N ALA A 165 -11.65 10.31 21.10
CA ALA A 165 -11.62 9.52 19.86
C ALA A 165 -12.04 8.07 20.10
N LEU A 166 -11.51 7.43 21.15
CA LEU A 166 -11.88 6.06 21.52
C LEU A 166 -13.35 5.94 21.92
N ALA A 167 -13.85 6.87 22.74
CA ALA A 167 -15.27 6.89 23.13
C ALA A 167 -16.20 7.00 21.92
N TYR A 168 -15.85 7.84 20.95
CA TYR A 168 -16.61 7.96 19.71
C TYR A 168 -16.58 6.64 18.91
N VAL A 169 -15.40 6.05 18.72
CA VAL A 169 -15.27 4.79 17.97
C VAL A 169 -16.07 3.67 18.64
N GLN A 170 -16.05 3.59 19.97
CA GLN A 170 -16.84 2.61 20.74
C GLN A 170 -18.35 2.82 20.60
N SER A 171 -18.81 4.02 20.28
CA SER A 171 -20.23 4.33 20.02
C SER A 171 -20.70 3.92 18.64
N LEU A 172 -19.79 3.56 17.71
CA LEU A 172 -20.12 3.09 16.38
C LEU A 172 -20.72 1.66 16.43
N PRO A 173 -21.50 1.26 15.40
CA PRO A 173 -21.99 -0.11 15.29
C PRO A 173 -20.83 -1.13 15.33
N PRO A 174 -21.00 -2.24 16.08
CA PRO A 174 -20.00 -3.30 16.14
C PRO A 174 -19.70 -3.91 14.78
N GLY A 175 -18.45 -4.23 14.52
CA GLY A 175 -18.01 -4.87 13.28
C GLY A 175 -16.59 -4.51 12.89
N ALA A 176 -16.13 -5.06 11.75
CA ALA A 176 -14.76 -4.93 11.28
C ALA A 176 -14.28 -3.46 11.15
N SER A 177 -15.17 -2.54 10.74
CA SER A 177 -14.84 -1.11 10.65
C SER A 177 -14.59 -0.49 12.02
N GLN A 178 -15.44 -0.78 13.02
CA GLN A 178 -15.23 -0.32 14.39
C GLN A 178 -13.94 -0.88 14.97
N ASP A 179 -13.69 -2.19 14.79
CA ASP A 179 -12.48 -2.86 15.26
C ASP A 179 -11.20 -2.21 14.70
N GLY A 180 -11.19 -1.95 13.38
CA GLY A 180 -10.09 -1.27 12.73
C GLY A 180 -9.84 0.13 13.29
N LEU A 181 -10.91 0.89 13.58
CA LEU A 181 -10.81 2.22 14.17
C LEU A 181 -10.36 2.20 15.65
N VAL A 182 -10.74 1.18 16.43
CA VAL A 182 -10.22 0.98 17.80
C VAL A 182 -8.71 0.75 17.76
N SER A 183 -8.25 -0.20 16.95
CA SER A 183 -6.82 -0.48 16.78
C SER A 183 -6.06 0.76 16.32
N LEU A 184 -6.60 1.51 15.34
CA LEU A 184 -6.03 2.76 14.85
C LEU A 184 -5.93 3.82 15.96
N ALA A 185 -6.96 4.02 16.77
CA ALA A 185 -6.94 5.00 17.86
C ALA A 185 -5.79 4.71 18.83
N PHE A 186 -5.63 3.45 19.27
CA PHE A 186 -4.52 3.04 20.12
C PHE A 186 -3.17 3.18 19.43
N SER A 187 -3.07 2.86 18.13
CA SER A 187 -1.86 3.08 17.33
C SER A 187 -1.46 4.57 17.33
N GLN A 188 -2.41 5.47 17.10
CA GLN A 188 -2.14 6.91 17.08
C GLN A 188 -1.75 7.46 18.47
N ALA A 189 -2.37 6.95 19.53
CA ALA A 189 -2.00 7.31 20.90
C ALA A 189 -0.56 6.88 21.23
N ALA A 190 -0.14 5.71 20.76
CA ALA A 190 1.20 5.17 20.98
C ALA A 190 2.28 5.80 20.09
N PHE A 191 1.92 6.50 19.02
CA PHE A 191 2.87 7.04 18.04
C PHE A 191 3.82 8.10 18.63
N LYS A 192 3.43 8.83 19.66
CA LYS A 192 4.31 9.79 20.36
C LYS A 192 5.08 9.07 21.47
N ALA A 193 6.42 9.16 21.47
CA ALA A 193 7.29 8.49 22.42
C ALA A 193 6.86 8.66 23.91
N ASN A 194 6.33 9.84 24.26
CA ASN A 194 5.84 10.11 25.63
C ASN A 194 4.42 9.57 25.89
N SER A 195 3.73 9.02 24.89
CA SER A 195 2.35 8.52 25.03
C SER A 195 2.24 6.99 24.92
N VAL A 196 3.31 6.29 24.52
CA VAL A 196 3.33 4.82 24.47
C VAL A 196 2.98 4.21 25.82
N GLN A 197 3.61 4.65 26.90
CA GLN A 197 3.35 4.15 28.24
C GLN A 197 1.91 4.43 28.70
N GLY A 198 1.36 5.59 28.32
CA GLY A 198 -0.04 5.93 28.59
C GLY A 198 -1.02 5.04 27.84
N ALA A 199 -0.73 4.75 26.57
CA ALA A 199 -1.53 3.83 25.76
C ALA A 199 -1.46 2.38 26.30
N ILE A 200 -0.28 1.92 26.72
CA ILE A 200 -0.08 0.62 27.36
C ILE A 200 -0.85 0.54 28.67
N ALA A 201 -0.74 1.54 29.54
CA ALA A 201 -1.45 1.57 30.82
C ALA A 201 -2.98 1.52 30.62
N MET A 202 -3.50 2.24 29.60
CA MET A 202 -4.92 2.19 29.29
C MET A 202 -5.33 0.82 28.72
N MET A 203 -4.55 0.22 27.82
CA MET A 203 -4.79 -1.14 27.36
C MET A 203 -4.82 -2.15 28.51
N GLN A 204 -3.88 -2.04 29.45
CA GLN A 204 -3.80 -2.93 30.62
C GLN A 204 -5.01 -2.77 31.54
N SER A 205 -5.64 -1.60 31.59
CA SER A 205 -6.85 -1.36 32.38
C SER A 205 -8.13 -1.91 31.74
N LEU A 206 -8.07 -2.33 30.46
CA LEU A 206 -9.22 -2.93 29.78
C LEU A 206 -9.45 -4.37 30.29
N PRO A 207 -10.72 -4.81 30.37
CA PRO A 207 -11.02 -6.22 30.61
C PRO A 207 -10.47 -7.08 29.48
N GLU A 208 -10.16 -8.34 29.79
CA GLU A 208 -9.77 -9.32 28.78
C GLU A 208 -10.84 -9.45 27.69
N GLY A 209 -10.42 -9.56 26.44
CA GLY A 209 -11.30 -9.70 25.31
C GLY A 209 -10.93 -8.79 24.11
N ARG A 210 -11.82 -8.75 23.12
CA ARG A 210 -11.57 -8.18 21.80
C ARG A 210 -11.03 -6.74 21.83
N THR A 211 -11.57 -5.87 22.67
CA THR A 211 -11.11 -4.47 22.73
C THR A 211 -9.65 -4.37 23.21
N LYS A 212 -9.26 -5.21 24.18
CA LYS A 212 -7.88 -5.28 24.67
C LYS A 212 -6.94 -5.83 23.59
N ASP A 213 -7.37 -6.85 22.88
CA ASP A 213 -6.62 -7.43 21.76
C ASP A 213 -6.40 -6.41 20.63
N LEU A 214 -7.43 -5.65 20.27
CA LEU A 214 -7.34 -4.56 19.29
C LEU A 214 -6.40 -3.45 19.74
N ALA A 215 -6.44 -3.10 21.02
CA ALA A 215 -5.53 -2.12 21.61
C ALA A 215 -4.08 -2.61 21.55
N ALA A 216 -3.82 -3.85 21.93
CA ALA A 216 -2.49 -4.47 21.87
C ALA A 216 -1.97 -4.53 20.43
N SER A 217 -2.81 -4.90 19.47
CA SER A 217 -2.48 -4.91 18.03
C SER A 217 -2.11 -3.50 17.53
N GLY A 218 -2.90 -2.47 17.88
CA GLY A 218 -2.63 -1.09 17.50
C GLY A 218 -1.33 -0.55 18.09
N ILE A 219 -1.08 -0.80 19.37
CA ILE A 219 0.14 -0.36 20.08
C ILE A 219 1.38 -1.06 19.50
N SER A 220 1.37 -2.39 19.38
CA SER A 220 2.51 -3.16 18.86
C SER A 220 2.85 -2.74 17.43
N ASN A 221 1.84 -2.50 16.59
CA ASN A 221 2.02 -2.00 15.24
C ASN A 221 2.65 -0.59 15.23
N SER A 222 2.17 0.33 16.07
CA SER A 222 2.74 1.67 16.19
C SER A 222 4.20 1.65 16.66
N MET A 223 4.49 0.87 17.70
CA MET A 223 5.84 0.71 18.21
C MET A 223 6.78 0.14 17.14
N SER A 224 6.31 -0.76 16.30
CA SER A 224 7.10 -1.34 15.22
C SER A 224 7.39 -0.37 14.07
N GLN A 225 6.55 0.64 13.85
CA GLN A 225 6.70 1.63 12.77
C GLN A 225 7.48 2.89 13.18
N ALA A 226 7.64 3.17 14.48
CA ALA A 226 8.31 4.38 14.94
C ALA A 226 9.76 4.46 14.43
N PRO A 227 10.25 5.63 13.96
CA PRO A 227 11.64 5.80 13.50
C PRO A 227 12.67 5.45 14.58
N THR A 228 12.27 5.57 15.84
CA THR A 228 13.04 5.24 17.03
C THR A 228 12.49 4.00 17.71
N MET A 229 12.33 2.90 16.99
CA MET A 229 11.96 1.61 17.61
C MET A 229 13.05 1.21 18.60
N ALA A 230 12.98 1.78 19.81
CA ALA A 230 13.99 1.52 20.84
C ALA A 230 13.87 0.11 21.42
N GLU A 231 12.68 -0.52 21.33
CA GLU A 231 12.38 -1.76 22.01
C GLU A 231 11.49 -2.68 21.14
N PRO A 232 12.05 -3.30 20.07
CA PRO A 232 11.28 -4.24 19.24
C PRO A 232 10.80 -5.46 20.04
N GLN A 233 11.55 -5.85 21.09
CA GLN A 233 11.14 -6.90 21.99
C GLN A 233 9.87 -6.52 22.75
N ALA A 234 9.74 -5.30 23.26
CA ALA A 234 8.54 -4.85 23.95
C ALA A 234 7.30 -4.86 23.02
N ALA A 235 7.47 -4.49 21.74
CA ALA A 235 6.39 -4.62 20.75
C ALA A 235 5.99 -6.09 20.52
N MET A 236 6.97 -7.00 20.49
CA MET A 236 6.73 -8.44 20.40
C MET A 236 6.03 -9.00 21.64
N ASP A 237 6.41 -8.55 22.84
CA ASP A 237 5.79 -8.99 24.10
C ASP A 237 4.32 -8.56 24.16
N ILE A 238 4.01 -7.33 23.75
CA ILE A 238 2.62 -6.85 23.65
C ILE A 238 1.84 -7.69 22.61
N ALA A 239 2.41 -7.94 21.43
CA ALA A 239 1.78 -8.76 20.41
C ALA A 239 1.55 -10.21 20.90
N THR A 240 2.45 -10.76 21.71
CA THR A 240 2.32 -12.10 22.29
C THR A 240 1.19 -12.20 23.30
N GLY A 241 0.87 -11.10 23.99
CA GLY A 241 -0.22 -11.01 24.95
C GLY A 241 -1.64 -10.95 24.34
N ILE A 242 -1.77 -10.89 22.99
CA ILE A 242 -3.07 -10.88 22.31
C ILE A 242 -3.76 -12.23 22.47
N GLY A 243 -5.00 -12.23 22.97
CA GLY A 243 -5.79 -13.46 23.21
C GLY A 243 -6.29 -14.09 21.92
N ASP A 244 -6.77 -13.28 20.97
CA ASP A 244 -7.19 -13.74 19.64
C ASP A 244 -6.00 -14.27 18.85
N SER A 245 -6.09 -15.53 18.39
CA SER A 245 -4.97 -16.23 17.78
C SER A 245 -4.59 -15.65 16.40
N GLU A 246 -5.57 -15.25 15.59
CA GLU A 246 -5.33 -14.69 14.27
C GLU A 246 -4.72 -13.29 14.39
N MET A 247 -5.27 -12.48 15.27
CA MET A 247 -4.76 -11.14 15.53
C MET A 247 -3.34 -11.18 16.10
N ARG A 248 -3.05 -12.12 17.02
CA ARG A 248 -1.71 -12.34 17.57
C ARG A 248 -0.70 -12.71 16.49
N ILE A 249 -1.04 -13.68 15.61
CA ILE A 249 -0.18 -14.11 14.49
C ILE A 249 0.15 -12.91 13.60
N ASN A 250 -0.85 -12.14 13.21
CA ASN A 250 -0.68 -10.96 12.36
C ASN A 250 0.18 -9.88 13.04
N ALA A 251 -0.06 -9.58 14.31
CA ALA A 251 0.70 -8.59 15.05
C ALA A 251 2.18 -9.00 15.21
N GLN A 252 2.46 -10.23 15.59
CA GLN A 252 3.82 -10.75 15.71
C GLN A 252 4.56 -10.75 14.37
N ALA A 253 3.90 -11.18 13.28
CA ALA A 253 4.51 -11.18 11.95
C ALA A 253 4.84 -9.76 11.47
N ASN A 254 3.97 -8.78 11.72
CA ASN A 254 4.23 -7.37 11.41
C ASN A 254 5.42 -6.81 12.23
N VAL A 255 5.48 -7.09 13.53
CA VAL A 255 6.63 -6.69 14.36
C VAL A 255 7.93 -7.27 13.81
N LEU A 256 7.95 -8.57 13.46
CA LEU A 256 9.13 -9.23 12.90
C LEU A 256 9.56 -8.62 11.56
N LEU A 257 8.62 -8.29 10.66
CA LEU A 257 8.92 -7.63 9.40
C LEU A 257 9.61 -6.28 9.66
N ARG A 258 9.03 -5.43 10.51
CA ARG A 258 9.59 -4.11 10.81
C ARG A 258 10.92 -4.18 11.56
N TRP A 259 11.08 -5.17 12.41
CA TRP A 259 12.35 -5.44 13.08
C TRP A 259 13.41 -5.88 12.06
N PHE A 260 13.05 -6.79 11.15
CA PHE A 260 13.94 -7.26 10.08
C PHE A 260 14.44 -6.13 9.17
N GLU A 261 13.62 -5.14 8.89
CA GLU A 261 14.01 -3.96 8.11
C GLU A 261 15.17 -3.18 8.74
N ARG A 262 15.35 -3.26 10.05
CA ARG A 262 16.32 -2.48 10.85
C ARG A 262 17.49 -3.31 11.33
N ASP A 263 17.19 -4.48 11.87
CA ASP A 263 18.17 -5.42 12.39
C ASP A 263 17.76 -6.84 11.95
N ARG A 264 18.31 -7.25 10.80
CA ARG A 264 18.04 -8.56 10.21
C ARG A 264 18.46 -9.70 11.14
N VAL A 265 19.58 -9.52 11.86
CA VAL A 265 20.15 -10.58 12.70
C VAL A 265 19.25 -10.82 13.91
N ALA A 266 18.93 -9.76 14.65
CA ALA A 266 18.10 -9.88 15.86
C ALA A 266 16.66 -10.34 15.53
N ALA A 267 16.06 -9.84 14.43
CA ALA A 267 14.74 -10.30 13.99
C ALA A 267 14.72 -11.78 13.62
N MET A 268 15.77 -12.26 12.91
CA MET A 268 15.90 -13.68 12.56
C MET A 268 16.10 -14.55 13.80
N GLN A 269 16.88 -14.12 14.77
CA GLN A 269 17.04 -14.83 16.05
C GLN A 269 15.69 -14.92 16.80
N CYS A 270 14.94 -13.82 16.89
CA CYS A 270 13.61 -13.81 17.48
C CYS A 270 12.67 -14.76 16.72
N MET A 271 12.62 -14.69 15.39
CA MET A 271 11.78 -15.57 14.57
C MET A 271 12.15 -17.06 14.76
N GLN A 272 13.43 -17.38 14.88
CA GLN A 272 13.90 -18.76 15.11
C GLN A 272 13.52 -19.28 16.51
N SER A 273 13.40 -18.41 17.51
CA SER A 273 12.94 -18.79 18.85
C SER A 273 11.45 -19.08 18.95
N LEU A 274 10.65 -18.63 17.97
CA LEU A 274 9.23 -18.93 17.91
C LEU A 274 8.99 -20.39 17.48
N PRO A 275 7.87 -21.01 17.94
CA PRO A 275 7.46 -22.32 17.43
C PRO A 275 7.29 -22.31 15.90
N VAL A 276 7.61 -23.43 15.26
CA VAL A 276 7.26 -23.64 13.85
C VAL A 276 5.74 -23.57 13.71
N GLY A 277 5.26 -22.79 12.76
CA GLY A 277 3.82 -22.62 12.54
C GLY A 277 3.43 -21.25 12.01
N PRO A 278 2.15 -20.86 12.12
CA PRO A 278 1.56 -19.76 11.38
C PRO A 278 2.27 -18.41 11.52
N THR A 279 2.76 -18.06 12.72
CA THR A 279 3.49 -16.78 12.93
C THR A 279 4.80 -16.74 12.14
N ARG A 280 5.59 -17.84 12.19
CA ARG A 280 6.85 -17.95 11.43
C ARG A 280 6.59 -17.93 9.93
N ASP A 281 5.56 -18.66 9.49
CA ASP A 281 5.17 -18.74 8.09
C ASP A 281 4.74 -17.37 7.54
N LEU A 282 3.88 -16.66 8.26
CA LEU A 282 3.41 -15.34 7.88
C LEU A 282 4.54 -14.30 7.90
N ALA A 283 5.39 -14.31 8.92
CA ALA A 283 6.57 -13.44 8.98
C ALA A 283 7.53 -13.73 7.81
N SER A 284 7.79 -15.00 7.51
CA SER A 284 8.63 -15.40 6.39
C SER A 284 8.05 -14.92 5.05
N MET A 285 6.73 -15.01 4.88
CA MET A 285 6.04 -14.50 3.70
C MET A 285 6.21 -12.96 3.57
N TYR A 286 5.98 -12.21 4.63
CA TYR A 286 6.12 -10.76 4.61
C TYR A 286 7.56 -10.34 4.31
N ILE A 287 8.55 -10.95 4.97
CA ILE A 287 9.96 -10.67 4.77
C ILE A 287 10.41 -11.06 3.35
N ALA A 288 10.00 -12.22 2.84
CA ALA A 288 10.32 -12.65 1.48
C ALA A 288 9.76 -11.69 0.42
N ARG A 289 8.53 -11.24 0.60
CA ARG A 289 7.90 -10.24 -0.31
C ARG A 289 8.62 -8.90 -0.25
N ASP A 290 8.96 -8.42 0.93
CA ASP A 290 9.71 -7.19 1.12
C ASP A 290 11.09 -7.26 0.46
N LEU A 291 11.86 -8.33 0.71
CA LEU A 291 13.16 -8.56 0.07
C LEU A 291 13.06 -8.63 -1.45
N SER A 292 11.97 -9.21 -1.98
CA SER A 292 11.75 -9.32 -3.43
C SER A 292 11.60 -7.95 -4.11
N MET A 293 11.20 -6.92 -3.37
CA MET A 293 10.93 -5.58 -3.88
C MET A 293 12.03 -4.56 -3.63
N ARG A 294 13.05 -4.89 -2.80
CA ARG A 294 14.07 -3.92 -2.39
C ARG A 294 15.28 -3.87 -3.33
N LYS A 295 16.09 -4.90 -3.35
CA LYS A 295 17.35 -4.94 -4.10
C LYS A 295 17.54 -6.28 -4.80
N ILE A 296 18.27 -6.24 -5.93
CA ILE A 296 18.58 -7.46 -6.69
C ILE A 296 19.38 -8.45 -5.83
N GLU A 297 20.30 -7.96 -5.01
CA GLU A 297 21.13 -8.78 -4.13
C GLU A 297 20.33 -9.52 -3.05
N ASP A 298 19.14 -9.01 -2.71
CA ASP A 298 18.24 -9.61 -1.70
C ASP A 298 17.37 -10.76 -2.28
N LEU A 299 17.27 -10.90 -3.61
CA LEU A 299 16.39 -11.89 -4.26
C LEU A 299 16.71 -13.36 -3.91
N PRO A 300 17.98 -13.81 -3.84
CA PRO A 300 18.27 -15.15 -3.34
C PRO A 300 17.82 -15.39 -1.88
N ALA A 301 17.95 -14.36 -1.03
CA ALA A 301 17.48 -14.43 0.35
C ALA A 301 15.94 -14.48 0.43
N ALA A 302 15.25 -13.73 -0.42
CA ALA A 302 13.79 -13.77 -0.54
C ALA A 302 13.28 -15.17 -0.87
N VAL A 303 13.89 -15.81 -1.85
CA VAL A 303 13.52 -17.16 -2.30
C VAL A 303 13.85 -18.20 -1.23
N ASN A 304 14.99 -18.10 -0.55
CA ASN A 304 15.33 -18.98 0.56
C ASN A 304 14.35 -18.84 1.72
N MET A 305 13.95 -17.60 2.05
CA MET A 305 12.93 -17.33 3.08
C MET A 305 11.59 -17.95 2.70
N ALA A 306 11.14 -17.75 1.46
CA ALA A 306 9.91 -18.33 0.94
C ALA A 306 9.92 -19.86 0.97
N SER A 307 11.06 -20.49 0.65
CA SER A 307 11.22 -21.96 0.67
C SER A 307 11.08 -22.56 2.06
N GLY A 308 11.38 -21.78 3.11
CA GLY A 308 11.27 -22.20 4.52
C GLY A 308 9.87 -22.15 5.11
N ILE A 309 8.87 -21.66 4.38
CA ILE A 309 7.47 -21.57 4.84
C ILE A 309 6.89 -22.98 4.96
N GLY A 310 6.30 -23.30 6.12
CA GLY A 310 5.73 -24.61 6.41
C GLY A 310 4.40 -24.84 5.68
N ASP A 311 3.51 -23.82 5.67
CA ASP A 311 2.26 -23.88 4.92
C ASP A 311 2.51 -23.99 3.41
N THR A 312 2.01 -25.05 2.79
CA THR A 312 2.29 -25.33 1.38
C THR A 312 1.75 -24.28 0.45
N LYS A 313 0.52 -23.80 0.69
CA LYS A 313 -0.10 -22.79 -0.17
C LYS A 313 0.65 -21.45 -0.05
N MET A 314 0.92 -21.01 1.16
CA MET A 314 1.66 -19.78 1.41
C MET A 314 3.08 -19.85 0.81
N ARG A 315 3.76 -20.98 0.96
CA ARG A 315 5.08 -21.22 0.37
C ARG A 315 5.05 -21.09 -1.14
N THR A 316 4.13 -21.79 -1.82
CA THR A 316 4.04 -21.79 -3.29
C THR A 316 3.68 -20.42 -3.83
N ASP A 317 2.74 -19.71 -3.22
CA ASP A 317 2.35 -18.36 -3.63
C ASP A 317 3.50 -17.36 -3.42
N THR A 318 4.24 -17.48 -2.32
CA THR A 318 5.38 -16.61 -2.01
C THR A 318 6.56 -16.87 -2.95
N LEU A 319 6.86 -18.15 -3.23
CA LEU A 319 7.90 -18.54 -4.18
C LEU A 319 7.62 -18.01 -5.58
N LYS A 320 6.39 -18.13 -6.07
CA LYS A 320 5.97 -17.62 -7.37
C LYS A 320 6.31 -16.13 -7.50
N ILE A 321 5.99 -15.34 -6.48
CA ILE A 321 6.26 -13.89 -6.47
C ILE A 321 7.78 -13.63 -6.44
N ALA A 322 8.51 -14.21 -5.52
CA ALA A 322 9.94 -13.97 -5.35
C ALA A 322 10.74 -14.38 -6.61
N VAL A 323 10.43 -15.54 -7.17
CA VAL A 323 11.10 -16.05 -8.38
C VAL A 323 10.75 -15.22 -9.61
N ARG A 324 9.51 -14.72 -9.75
CA ARG A 324 9.14 -13.76 -10.81
C ARG A 324 10.04 -12.53 -10.80
N PHE A 325 10.24 -11.92 -9.62
CA PHE A 325 11.12 -10.77 -9.48
C PHE A 325 12.57 -11.12 -9.77
N TRP A 326 13.05 -12.28 -9.28
CA TRP A 326 14.40 -12.73 -9.55
C TRP A 326 14.65 -12.94 -11.04
N TYR A 327 13.76 -13.66 -11.72
CA TYR A 327 13.87 -13.89 -13.17
C TYR A 327 13.90 -12.59 -13.99
N ARG A 328 13.14 -11.58 -13.60
CA ARG A 328 13.15 -10.28 -14.31
C ARG A 328 14.47 -9.53 -14.17
N ASN A 329 15.23 -9.77 -13.12
CA ASN A 329 16.48 -9.07 -12.83
C ASN A 329 17.72 -9.91 -13.21
N ASP A 330 17.68 -11.22 -12.95
CA ASP A 330 18.72 -12.18 -13.29
C ASP A 330 18.09 -13.51 -13.74
N PRO A 331 17.73 -13.63 -15.03
CA PRO A 331 17.10 -14.83 -15.58
C PRO A 331 17.94 -16.10 -15.39
N ALA A 332 19.27 -15.98 -15.56
CA ALA A 332 20.16 -17.13 -15.49
C ALA A 332 20.21 -17.73 -14.10
N ALA A 333 20.42 -16.88 -13.08
CA ALA A 333 20.49 -17.33 -11.69
C ALA A 333 19.14 -17.90 -11.20
N ALA A 334 18.00 -17.28 -11.59
CA ALA A 334 16.68 -17.76 -11.22
C ALA A 334 16.38 -19.15 -11.82
N ILE A 335 16.73 -19.38 -13.09
CA ILE A 335 16.60 -20.68 -13.75
C ILE A 335 17.49 -21.72 -13.09
N GLN A 336 18.77 -21.39 -12.86
CA GLN A 336 19.72 -22.28 -12.23
C GLN A 336 19.22 -22.73 -10.84
N TRP A 337 18.73 -21.80 -10.03
CA TRP A 337 18.15 -22.12 -8.73
C TRP A 337 16.90 -23.03 -8.86
N MET A 338 15.98 -22.71 -9.75
CA MET A 338 14.77 -23.52 -9.99
C MET A 338 15.14 -24.95 -10.38
N GLN A 339 16.22 -25.16 -11.13
CA GLN A 339 16.67 -26.49 -11.53
C GLN A 339 17.17 -27.32 -10.33
N THR A 340 17.63 -26.69 -9.25
CA THR A 340 18.02 -27.39 -8.02
C THR A 340 16.86 -27.93 -7.21
N LEU A 341 15.63 -27.46 -7.46
CA LEU A 341 14.46 -27.89 -6.71
C LEU A 341 14.03 -29.31 -7.09
N PRO A 342 13.63 -30.13 -6.11
CA PRO A 342 13.00 -31.42 -6.37
C PRO A 342 11.65 -31.19 -7.10
N VAL A 343 11.25 -32.22 -7.85
CA VAL A 343 9.91 -32.24 -8.48
C VAL A 343 8.85 -32.11 -7.41
N GLY A 344 7.87 -31.25 -7.64
CA GLY A 344 6.75 -31.01 -6.74
C GLY A 344 6.31 -29.54 -6.68
N PRO A 345 5.39 -29.20 -5.78
CA PRO A 345 4.71 -27.89 -5.77
C PRO A 345 5.63 -26.67 -5.74
N SER A 346 6.77 -26.76 -5.04
CA SER A 346 7.73 -25.65 -4.99
C SER A 346 8.42 -25.42 -6.33
N LYS A 347 8.78 -26.49 -7.06
CA LYS A 347 9.34 -26.37 -8.40
C LYS A 347 8.31 -25.85 -9.40
N ASP A 348 7.09 -26.36 -9.34
CA ASP A 348 5.98 -25.92 -10.19
C ASP A 348 5.68 -24.44 -9.96
N SER A 349 5.71 -23.99 -8.71
CA SER A 349 5.55 -22.55 -8.38
C SER A 349 6.71 -21.68 -8.87
N ALA A 350 7.94 -22.21 -8.80
CA ALA A 350 9.10 -21.51 -9.37
C ALA A 350 8.97 -21.38 -10.90
N VAL A 351 8.56 -22.44 -11.61
CA VAL A 351 8.26 -22.41 -13.04
C VAL A 351 7.16 -21.40 -13.34
N SER A 352 6.08 -21.38 -12.55
CA SER A 352 5.00 -20.39 -12.66
C SER A 352 5.52 -18.95 -12.51
N GLY A 353 6.39 -18.69 -11.54
CA GLY A 353 7.03 -17.38 -11.36
C GLY A 353 7.89 -16.96 -12.55
N ILE A 354 8.72 -17.89 -13.06
CA ILE A 354 9.56 -17.65 -14.25
C ILE A 354 8.70 -17.41 -15.50
N SER A 355 7.66 -18.23 -15.72
CA SER A 355 6.76 -18.10 -16.87
C SER A 355 6.10 -16.70 -16.90
N LEU A 356 5.61 -16.24 -15.74
CA LEU A 356 5.04 -14.92 -15.59
C LEU A 356 6.09 -13.79 -15.76
N GLY A 357 7.31 -13.99 -15.24
CA GLY A 357 8.43 -13.07 -15.46
C GLY A 357 8.82 -12.95 -16.94
N LYS A 358 8.85 -14.08 -17.65
CA LYS A 358 9.18 -14.18 -19.08
C LYS A 358 8.09 -13.58 -19.97
N SER A 359 6.82 -13.73 -19.61
CA SER A 359 5.68 -13.21 -20.37
C SER A 359 5.71 -11.70 -20.54
N TYR A 360 6.47 -11.00 -19.70
CA TYR A 360 6.64 -9.56 -19.84
C TYR A 360 7.38 -9.14 -21.12
N SER A 361 8.34 -9.93 -21.57
CA SER A 361 9.08 -9.69 -22.82
C SER A 361 8.60 -10.56 -23.97
N ASP A 362 8.18 -11.79 -23.70
CA ASP A 362 7.75 -12.80 -24.66
C ASP A 362 6.59 -13.64 -24.06
N PRO A 363 5.33 -13.19 -24.28
CA PRO A 363 4.15 -13.87 -23.72
C PRO A 363 4.00 -15.31 -24.21
N GLN A 364 4.36 -15.59 -25.47
CA GLN A 364 4.29 -16.93 -26.05
C GLN A 364 5.26 -17.89 -25.34
N ALA A 365 6.50 -17.47 -25.13
CA ALA A 365 7.48 -18.27 -24.41
C ALA A 365 7.10 -18.43 -22.93
N GLY A 366 6.50 -17.40 -22.30
CA GLY A 366 5.91 -17.50 -20.96
C GLY A 366 4.81 -18.56 -20.89
N MET A 367 3.91 -18.59 -21.88
CA MET A 367 2.83 -19.56 -21.95
C MET A 367 3.35 -20.99 -22.20
N ASN A 368 4.34 -21.17 -23.07
CA ASN A 368 4.96 -22.48 -23.31
C ASN A 368 5.54 -23.02 -22.01
N MET A 369 6.26 -22.19 -21.25
CA MET A 369 6.84 -22.59 -19.97
C MET A 369 5.77 -22.92 -18.92
N ALA A 370 4.69 -22.13 -18.83
CA ALA A 370 3.56 -22.43 -17.95
C ALA A 370 2.92 -23.79 -18.27
N SER A 371 2.90 -24.18 -19.56
CA SER A 371 2.33 -25.47 -20.00
C SER A 371 3.15 -26.68 -19.60
N GLU A 372 4.42 -26.52 -19.22
CA GLU A 372 5.31 -27.59 -18.74
C GLU A 372 5.12 -27.92 -17.24
N ILE A 373 4.34 -27.13 -16.51
CA ILE A 373 4.06 -27.36 -15.09
C ILE A 373 3.33 -28.67 -14.92
N ALA A 374 3.83 -29.52 -13.99
CA ALA A 374 3.30 -30.88 -13.80
C ALA A 374 1.92 -30.87 -13.12
N ASP A 375 1.76 -30.08 -12.05
CA ASP A 375 0.50 -29.92 -11.34
C ASP A 375 -0.52 -29.19 -12.20
N SER A 376 -1.72 -29.78 -12.38
CA SER A 376 -2.77 -29.25 -13.27
C SER A 376 -3.34 -27.91 -12.80
N ASP A 377 -3.46 -27.73 -11.49
CA ASP A 377 -4.08 -26.53 -10.90
C ASP A 377 -3.08 -25.38 -10.95
N ILE A 378 -1.81 -25.63 -10.59
CA ILE A 378 -0.73 -24.64 -10.70
C ILE A 378 -0.50 -24.27 -12.17
N ARG A 379 -0.56 -25.23 -13.09
CA ARG A 379 -0.44 -25.00 -14.53
C ARG A 379 -1.54 -24.08 -15.05
N THR A 380 -2.81 -24.40 -14.73
CA THR A 380 -3.96 -23.60 -15.18
C THR A 380 -3.89 -22.18 -14.61
N GLU A 381 -3.52 -22.04 -13.36
CA GLU A 381 -3.37 -20.72 -12.73
C GLU A 381 -2.20 -19.93 -13.33
N ALA A 382 -1.07 -20.58 -13.62
CA ALA A 382 0.06 -19.96 -14.30
C ALA A 382 -0.32 -19.45 -15.70
N GLN A 383 -1.08 -20.24 -16.47
CA GLN A 383 -1.57 -19.85 -17.78
C GLN A 383 -2.52 -18.66 -17.69
N LYS A 384 -3.45 -18.64 -16.71
CA LYS A 384 -4.32 -17.49 -16.47
C LYS A 384 -3.52 -16.22 -16.17
N ASN A 385 -2.52 -16.30 -15.30
CA ASN A 385 -1.68 -15.15 -14.96
C ASN A 385 -0.89 -14.61 -16.18
N VAL A 386 -0.37 -15.51 -17.03
CA VAL A 386 0.30 -15.12 -18.28
C VAL A 386 -0.67 -14.45 -19.24
N VAL A 387 -1.87 -14.99 -19.42
CA VAL A 387 -2.91 -14.41 -20.28
C VAL A 387 -3.35 -13.04 -19.77
N GLU A 388 -3.55 -12.90 -18.47
CA GLU A 388 -3.92 -11.63 -17.84
C GLU A 388 -2.84 -10.57 -18.11
N GLU A 389 -1.57 -10.87 -17.84
CA GLU A 389 -0.44 -9.97 -18.15
C GLU A 389 -0.33 -9.63 -19.63
N TRP A 390 -0.57 -10.61 -20.52
CA TRP A 390 -0.56 -10.40 -21.97
C TRP A 390 -1.70 -9.50 -22.43
N SER A 391 -2.90 -9.74 -21.91
CA SER A 391 -4.13 -9.03 -22.30
C SER A 391 -4.11 -7.55 -21.91
N TRP A 392 -3.37 -7.18 -20.86
CA TRP A 392 -3.15 -5.78 -20.52
C TRP A 392 -2.43 -4.99 -21.63
N ARG A 393 -1.59 -5.67 -22.42
CA ARG A 393 -0.78 -5.05 -23.48
C ARG A 393 -1.39 -5.28 -24.86
N ASP A 394 -1.86 -6.48 -25.13
CA ASP A 394 -2.44 -6.87 -26.41
C ASP A 394 -3.53 -7.93 -26.22
N PRO A 395 -4.77 -7.50 -25.87
CA PRO A 395 -5.89 -8.42 -25.65
C PRO A 395 -6.27 -9.18 -26.93
N ALA A 396 -6.04 -8.59 -28.12
CA ALA A 396 -6.35 -9.24 -29.39
C ALA A 396 -5.41 -10.41 -29.66
N ALA A 397 -4.10 -10.22 -29.48
CA ALA A 397 -3.10 -11.29 -29.64
C ALA A 397 -3.30 -12.39 -28.59
N ALA A 398 -3.60 -12.05 -27.34
CA ALA A 398 -3.89 -13.04 -26.31
C ALA A 398 -5.11 -13.90 -26.67
N THR A 399 -6.22 -13.27 -27.08
CA THR A 399 -7.43 -13.96 -27.54
C THR A 399 -7.18 -14.84 -28.76
N GLN A 400 -6.45 -14.34 -29.75
CA GLN A 400 -6.09 -15.11 -30.96
C GLN A 400 -5.27 -16.35 -30.62
N TRP A 401 -4.30 -16.23 -29.71
CA TRP A 401 -3.48 -17.36 -29.28
C TRP A 401 -4.33 -18.41 -28.56
N ILE A 402 -5.21 -18.01 -27.62
CA ILE A 402 -6.10 -18.95 -26.89
C ILE A 402 -6.93 -19.75 -27.88
N ASN A 403 -7.58 -19.09 -28.85
CA ASN A 403 -8.45 -19.72 -29.83
C ASN A 403 -7.71 -20.71 -30.75
N ARG A 404 -6.42 -20.49 -31.01
CA ARG A 404 -5.58 -21.37 -31.85
C ARG A 404 -4.88 -22.46 -31.05
N SER A 405 -4.85 -22.37 -29.74
CA SER A 405 -4.18 -23.35 -28.88
C SER A 405 -4.87 -24.70 -28.90
N SER A 406 -4.12 -25.76 -28.61
CA SER A 406 -4.64 -27.13 -28.40
C SER A 406 -5.14 -27.38 -26.99
N LEU A 407 -5.38 -26.32 -26.19
CA LEU A 407 -5.87 -26.43 -24.82
C LEU A 407 -7.29 -27.01 -24.77
N PRO A 408 -7.65 -27.73 -23.70
CA PRO A 408 -9.04 -28.14 -23.46
C PRO A 408 -10.01 -26.97 -23.49
N GLU A 409 -11.23 -27.21 -23.97
CA GLU A 409 -12.22 -26.13 -24.16
C GLU A 409 -12.63 -25.43 -22.85
N ASP A 410 -12.67 -26.18 -21.75
CA ASP A 410 -12.92 -25.62 -20.41
C ASP A 410 -11.80 -24.68 -19.96
N VAL A 411 -10.54 -25.02 -20.27
CA VAL A 411 -9.38 -24.15 -20.01
C VAL A 411 -9.41 -22.93 -20.91
N LYS A 412 -9.70 -23.09 -22.23
CA LYS A 412 -9.86 -21.95 -23.15
C LYS A 412 -10.93 -20.98 -22.65
N ALA A 413 -12.09 -21.49 -22.20
CA ALA A 413 -13.15 -20.65 -21.68
C ALA A 413 -12.69 -19.84 -20.47
N GLN A 414 -11.93 -20.43 -19.53
CA GLN A 414 -11.36 -19.75 -18.37
C GLN A 414 -10.35 -18.67 -18.76
N LEU A 415 -9.48 -18.96 -19.77
CA LEU A 415 -8.49 -18.00 -20.26
C LEU A 415 -9.16 -16.84 -21.00
N LEU A 416 -10.15 -17.11 -21.84
CA LEU A 416 -10.90 -16.08 -22.57
C LEU A 416 -11.64 -15.13 -21.63
N ALA A 417 -12.15 -15.64 -20.51
CA ALA A 417 -12.76 -14.80 -19.46
C ALA A 417 -11.75 -13.81 -18.85
N LYS A 418 -10.47 -14.21 -18.76
CA LYS A 418 -9.38 -13.34 -18.27
C LYS A 418 -8.80 -12.42 -19.37
N ALA A 419 -8.91 -12.82 -20.64
CA ALA A 419 -8.42 -12.04 -21.78
C ALA A 419 -9.33 -10.83 -22.13
N GLN A 420 -10.53 -10.77 -21.57
CA GLN A 420 -11.40 -9.60 -21.77
C GLN A 420 -10.82 -8.38 -21.05
N PRO A 421 -10.81 -7.19 -21.71
CA PRO A 421 -10.44 -5.97 -21.02
C PRO A 421 -11.32 -5.84 -19.78
N LEU A 422 -10.68 -5.60 -18.63
CA LEU A 422 -11.41 -5.31 -17.39
C LEU A 422 -12.43 -4.20 -17.71
N PRO A 423 -13.70 -4.33 -17.26
CA PRO A 423 -14.65 -3.24 -17.42
C PRO A 423 -14.00 -1.99 -16.88
N LYS A 424 -13.97 -0.93 -17.69
CA LYS A 424 -13.55 0.39 -17.23
C LYS A 424 -14.22 0.59 -15.89
N ASN A 425 -13.46 0.79 -14.84
CA ASN A 425 -13.88 0.85 -13.43
C ASN A 425 -15.35 1.21 -13.30
N PRO A 426 -16.15 0.45 -12.54
CA PRO A 426 -17.49 0.88 -12.22
C PRO A 426 -17.37 2.31 -11.70
N LEU A 427 -18.20 3.21 -12.22
CA LEU A 427 -18.20 4.61 -11.77
C LEU A 427 -18.23 4.58 -10.24
N PRO A 428 -17.26 5.19 -9.58
CA PRO A 428 -17.19 5.18 -8.14
C PRO A 428 -18.49 5.77 -7.59
N LEU A 429 -18.99 5.15 -6.52
CA LEU A 429 -20.20 5.64 -5.86
C LEU A 429 -20.06 7.13 -5.55
N PRO A 430 -21.09 7.95 -5.78
CA PRO A 430 -21.01 9.38 -5.57
C PRO A 430 -20.75 9.69 -4.09
N ILE A 431 -19.69 10.44 -3.82
CA ILE A 431 -19.41 10.96 -2.49
C ILE A 431 -20.37 12.12 -2.23
N ILE A 432 -21.05 12.10 -1.09
CA ILE A 432 -21.96 13.18 -0.70
C ILE A 432 -21.11 14.39 -0.32
N VAL A 433 -21.30 15.46 -1.09
CA VAL A 433 -20.69 16.77 -0.83
C VAL A 433 -21.58 17.55 0.16
N PRO A 434 -21.02 18.21 1.18
CA PRO A 434 -21.80 18.99 2.14
C PRO A 434 -22.69 20.05 1.47
N PRO A 435 -23.90 20.32 2.02
CA PRO A 435 -24.87 21.26 1.43
C PRO A 435 -24.34 22.70 1.22
N SER A 436 -23.39 23.13 2.03
CA SER A 436 -22.73 24.45 1.92
C SER A 436 -22.06 24.72 0.57
N LEU A 437 -21.77 23.67 -0.22
CA LEU A 437 -21.16 23.80 -1.55
C LEU A 437 -22.16 23.87 -2.69
N LYS A 438 -23.41 23.40 -2.50
CA LYS A 438 -24.44 23.43 -3.55
C LYS A 438 -24.88 24.86 -3.90
N GLU A 439 -24.68 25.80 -2.99
CA GLU A 439 -25.03 27.22 -3.19
C GLU A 439 -23.92 28.05 -3.86
N LYS A 440 -22.65 27.60 -3.80
CA LYS A 440 -21.52 28.32 -4.39
C LYS A 440 -21.20 27.97 -5.85
N SER A 441 -21.74 26.86 -6.35
CA SER A 441 -21.53 26.41 -7.75
C SER A 441 -22.61 26.85 -8.73
N GLY A 442 -23.53 27.70 -8.32
CA GLY A 442 -24.67 28.17 -9.09
C GLY A 442 -24.63 29.67 -9.53
N ASN A 443 -23.43 30.26 -9.60
CA ASN A 443 -23.26 31.61 -10.23
C ASN A 443 -22.08 31.58 -11.20
#